data_f3760ea985129061e42aa071368d1efe
#
_entry.id   f3760ea985129061e42aa071368d1efe
#
_cell.length_a   1.000
_cell.length_b   1.000
_cell.length_c   1.000
_cell.angle_alpha   90.00
_cell.angle_beta   90.00
_cell.angle_gamma   90.00
#
_symmetry.space_group_name_H-M   'P 1'
#
loop_
_entity.id
_entity.type
_entity.pdbx_description
1 polymer ?
#
loop_
_entity_poly.entity_id
_entity_poly.type
_entity_poly.pdbx_seq_one_letter_code
_entity_poly.pdbx_strand_id
1 'polypeptide(L)'
;MSSEQNKAIVRRLLEEPWKGNTGVIDELVDRKYVGYDPSIPEPLRGPDGFKENISTYREAYSDARITVDDQIAEGDKVATRWTGRGKHDGDLMGVAPTGKQVTVSGLTLSRLANGKVIEDYTNWDTFGMMQQLGIVPELSHA
;
A
#
# COMPACT_ATOMS: atom_id res chain seq x y z
N MET A 1 16.11 16.00 -6.96
CA MET A 1 15.63 15.10 -8.03
C MET A 1 14.38 15.72 -8.66
N SER A 2 14.15 15.41 -9.93
CA SER A 2 13.01 15.97 -10.64
C SER A 2 11.70 15.33 -10.20
N SER A 3 10.58 15.99 -10.52
CA SER A 3 9.24 15.44 -10.29
C SER A 3 9.05 14.09 -10.97
N GLU A 4 9.53 13.94 -12.20
CA GLU A 4 9.42 12.69 -12.94
C GLU A 4 10.23 11.56 -12.29
N GLN A 5 11.42 11.87 -11.80
CA GLN A 5 12.25 10.89 -11.07
C GLN A 5 11.57 10.46 -9.77
N ASN A 6 11.03 11.42 -9.02
CA ASN A 6 10.33 11.13 -7.77
C ASN A 6 9.09 10.27 -8.00
N LYS A 7 8.30 10.56 -9.04
CA LYS A 7 7.14 9.74 -9.41
C LYS A 7 7.55 8.31 -9.75
N ALA A 8 8.65 8.16 -10.52
CA ALA A 8 9.15 6.84 -10.92
C ALA A 8 9.59 6.02 -9.71
N ILE A 9 10.26 6.64 -8.74
CA ILE A 9 10.69 5.98 -7.50
C ILE A 9 9.46 5.48 -6.72
N VAL A 10 8.46 6.33 -6.54
CA VAL A 10 7.25 5.96 -5.80
C VAL A 10 6.48 4.85 -6.53
N ARG A 11 6.37 4.93 -7.85
CA ARG A 11 5.71 3.88 -8.63
C ARG A 11 6.39 2.53 -8.44
N ARG A 12 7.71 2.48 -8.55
CA ARG A 12 8.47 1.25 -8.35
C ARG A 12 8.21 0.67 -6.95
N LEU A 13 8.26 1.53 -5.95
CA LEU A 13 8.06 1.11 -4.55
C LEU A 13 6.65 0.59 -4.29
N LEU A 14 5.63 1.18 -4.93
CA LEU A 14 4.25 0.76 -4.75
C LEU A 14 3.87 -0.49 -5.55
N GLU A 15 4.47 -0.70 -6.71
CA GLU A 15 4.10 -1.81 -7.61
C GLU A 15 4.97 -3.05 -7.50
N GLU A 16 6.29 -2.89 -7.44
CA GLU A 16 7.21 -4.02 -7.58
C GLU A 16 7.25 -5.01 -6.41
N PRO A 17 7.16 -4.57 -5.14
CA PRO A 17 7.19 -5.54 -4.03
C PRO A 17 6.08 -6.60 -4.11
N TRP A 18 4.92 -6.22 -4.63
CA TRP A 18 3.78 -7.13 -4.78
C TRP A 18 4.03 -8.22 -5.83
N LYS A 19 4.95 -7.97 -6.76
CA LYS A 19 5.36 -8.94 -7.79
C LYS A 19 6.48 -9.86 -7.30
N GLY A 20 6.92 -9.70 -6.05
CA GLY A 20 8.01 -10.48 -5.47
C GLY A 20 9.36 -9.76 -5.48
N ASN A 21 9.46 -8.59 -6.09
CA ASN A 21 10.70 -7.81 -6.13
C ASN A 21 10.81 -6.94 -4.87
N THR A 22 11.11 -7.59 -3.73
CA THR A 22 11.18 -6.92 -2.44
C THR A 22 12.50 -6.17 -2.21
N GLY A 23 13.51 -6.43 -3.04
CA GLY A 23 14.79 -5.71 -2.96
C GLY A 23 14.67 -4.21 -3.19
N VAL A 24 13.65 -3.76 -3.93
CA VAL A 24 13.42 -2.33 -4.14
C VAL A 24 13.11 -1.61 -2.82
N ILE A 25 12.61 -2.31 -1.82
CA ILE A 25 12.32 -1.70 -0.50
C ILE A 25 13.62 -1.22 0.14
N ASP A 26 14.64 -2.05 0.17
CA ASP A 26 15.95 -1.66 0.71
C ASP A 26 16.61 -0.55 -0.11
N GLU A 27 16.37 -0.55 -1.43
CA GLU A 27 16.91 0.47 -2.32
C GLU A 27 16.22 1.83 -2.14
N LEU A 28 14.89 1.85 -2.01
CA LEU A 28 14.08 3.05 -2.14
C LEU A 28 13.48 3.59 -0.84
N VAL A 29 13.49 2.81 0.25
CA VAL A 29 12.96 3.24 1.55
C VAL A 29 14.12 3.67 2.44
N ASP A 30 14.05 4.91 2.96
CA ASP A 30 15.04 5.43 3.88
C ASP A 30 15.01 4.68 5.21
N ARG A 31 16.16 4.58 5.87
CA ARG A 31 16.26 3.90 7.16
C ARG A 31 15.40 4.55 8.24
N LYS A 32 15.13 5.84 8.11
CA LYS A 32 14.31 6.64 9.04
C LYS A 32 12.85 6.73 8.59
N TYR A 33 12.46 5.97 7.58
CA TYR A 33 11.11 5.96 7.04
C TYR A 33 10.05 5.80 8.12
N VAL A 34 8.97 6.56 8.01
CA VAL A 34 7.76 6.39 8.81
C VAL A 34 6.56 6.41 7.87
N GLY A 35 5.74 5.37 7.94
CA GLY A 35 4.50 5.28 7.16
C GLY A 35 3.28 5.32 8.07
N TYR A 36 2.37 6.23 7.78
CA TYR A 36 1.14 6.43 8.54
C TYR A 36 -0.05 5.92 7.74
N ASP A 37 -0.87 5.11 8.40
CA ASP A 37 -2.08 4.51 7.83
C ASP A 37 -3.11 4.40 8.96
N PRO A 38 -4.26 5.07 8.87
CA PRO A 38 -5.28 5.02 9.93
C PRO A 38 -5.84 3.62 10.21
N SER A 39 -5.68 2.68 9.27
CA SER A 39 -6.18 1.32 9.44
C SER A 39 -5.31 0.45 10.35
N ILE A 40 -4.12 0.92 10.73
CA ILE A 40 -3.20 0.20 11.61
C ILE A 40 -2.91 1.04 12.86
N PRO A 41 -2.74 0.38 14.05
CA PRO A 41 -2.58 1.11 15.31
C PRO A 41 -1.24 1.83 15.45
N GLU A 42 -0.18 1.30 14.83
CA GLU A 42 1.17 1.87 14.96
C GLU A 42 1.74 2.19 13.57
N PRO A 43 2.53 3.28 13.44
CA PRO A 43 3.19 3.58 12.17
C PRO A 43 4.17 2.50 11.76
N LEU A 44 4.36 2.35 10.46
CA LEU A 44 5.41 1.51 9.90
C LEU A 44 6.74 2.26 10.03
N ARG A 45 7.80 1.55 10.45
CA ARG A 45 9.11 2.18 10.64
C ARG A 45 10.19 1.46 9.87
N GLY A 46 10.93 2.23 9.05
CA GLY A 46 12.07 1.76 8.27
C GLY A 46 11.69 0.76 7.18
N PRO A 47 12.70 0.27 6.46
CA PRO A 47 12.49 -0.77 5.44
C PRO A 47 11.82 -2.03 5.99
N ASP A 48 12.16 -2.44 7.20
CA ASP A 48 11.60 -3.65 7.82
C ASP A 48 10.11 -3.52 8.07
N GLY A 49 9.67 -2.37 8.58
CA GLY A 49 8.24 -2.10 8.78
C GLY A 49 7.46 -2.11 7.47
N PHE A 50 8.04 -1.55 6.42
CA PHE A 50 7.46 -1.57 5.09
C PHE A 50 7.31 -3.01 4.57
N LYS A 51 8.38 -3.81 4.70
CA LYS A 51 8.37 -5.22 4.28
C LYS A 51 7.33 -6.04 5.03
N GLU A 52 7.24 -5.84 6.34
CA GLU A 52 6.30 -6.57 7.19
C GLU A 52 4.86 -6.30 6.77
N ASN A 53 4.53 -5.05 6.46
CA ASN A 53 3.20 -4.67 5.99
C ASN A 53 2.87 -5.36 4.65
N ILE A 54 3.82 -5.36 3.71
CA ILE A 54 3.67 -6.05 2.43
C ILE A 54 3.44 -7.55 2.66
N SER A 55 4.23 -8.19 3.52
CA SER A 55 4.09 -9.62 3.83
C SER A 55 2.72 -9.97 4.38
N THR A 56 2.20 -9.15 5.30
CA THR A 56 0.88 -9.35 5.89
C THR A 56 -0.20 -9.51 4.83
N TYR A 57 -0.20 -8.61 3.84
CA TYR A 57 -1.21 -8.65 2.79
C TYR A 57 -0.91 -9.69 1.72
N ARG A 58 0.35 -9.95 1.39
CA ARG A 58 0.70 -11.00 0.43
C ARG A 58 0.36 -12.40 0.94
N GLU A 59 0.46 -12.62 2.24
CA GLU A 59 0.05 -13.89 2.86
C GLU A 59 -1.47 -14.06 2.89
N ALA A 60 -2.19 -12.95 3.06
CA ALA A 60 -3.65 -12.96 3.11
C ALA A 60 -4.30 -13.05 1.72
N TYR A 61 -3.68 -12.47 0.70
CA TYR A 61 -4.23 -12.38 -0.64
C TYR A 61 -3.28 -12.99 -1.66
N SER A 62 -3.70 -14.04 -2.34
CA SER A 62 -2.96 -14.56 -3.48
C SER A 62 -3.09 -13.58 -4.64
N ASP A 63 -2.05 -13.51 -5.48
CA ASP A 63 -1.98 -12.58 -6.60
C ASP A 63 -2.25 -11.13 -6.21
N ALA A 64 -1.88 -10.73 -4.97
CA ALA A 64 -2.00 -9.36 -4.52
C ALA A 64 -1.17 -8.45 -5.43
N ARG A 65 -1.80 -7.40 -5.95
CA ARG A 65 -1.16 -6.43 -6.85
C ARG A 65 -1.64 -5.03 -6.53
N ILE A 66 -0.71 -4.09 -6.63
CA ILE A 66 -1.02 -2.66 -6.61
C ILE A 66 -0.73 -2.12 -8.01
N THR A 67 -1.65 -1.35 -8.55
CA THR A 67 -1.49 -0.65 -9.82
C THR A 67 -1.56 0.84 -9.54
N VAL A 68 -0.56 1.59 -9.97
CA VAL A 68 -0.57 3.05 -9.88
C VAL A 68 -1.44 3.59 -11.00
N ASP A 69 -2.50 4.33 -10.64
CA ASP A 69 -3.46 4.87 -11.60
C ASP A 69 -3.13 6.30 -12.01
N ASP A 70 -2.64 7.12 -11.07
CA ASP A 70 -2.36 8.53 -11.33
C ASP A 70 -1.36 9.06 -10.31
N GLN A 71 -0.53 10.02 -10.70
CA GLN A 71 0.44 10.65 -9.82
C GLN A 71 0.58 12.14 -10.12
N ILE A 72 0.69 12.93 -9.07
CA ILE A 72 1.11 14.33 -9.17
C ILE A 72 2.27 14.54 -8.22
N ALA A 73 3.18 15.42 -8.59
CA ALA A 73 4.36 15.71 -7.77
C ALA A 73 4.66 17.20 -7.74
N GLU A 74 5.06 17.67 -6.58
CA GLU A 74 5.51 19.04 -6.37
C GLU A 74 6.59 19.04 -5.31
N GLY A 75 7.76 19.62 -5.64
CA GLY A 75 8.89 19.60 -4.74
C GLY A 75 9.34 18.20 -4.41
N ASP A 76 9.42 17.89 -3.12
CA ASP A 76 9.82 16.59 -2.61
C ASP A 76 8.64 15.63 -2.34
N LYS A 77 7.45 16.00 -2.77
CA LYS A 77 6.22 15.23 -2.49
C LYS A 77 5.58 14.66 -3.74
N VAL A 78 5.06 13.43 -3.60
CA VAL A 78 4.32 12.75 -4.67
C VAL A 78 3.02 12.23 -4.09
N ALA A 79 1.91 12.60 -4.71
CA ALA A 79 0.61 12.03 -4.40
C ALA A 79 0.28 10.97 -5.45
N THR A 80 -0.05 9.77 -5.01
CA THR A 80 -0.32 8.64 -5.89
C THR A 80 -1.68 8.04 -5.58
N ARG A 81 -2.52 7.94 -6.62
CA ARG A 81 -3.77 7.19 -6.55
C ARG A 81 -3.51 5.80 -7.11
N TRP A 82 -3.93 4.77 -6.36
CA TRP A 82 -3.66 3.39 -6.73
C TRP A 82 -4.86 2.48 -6.51
N THR A 83 -4.83 1.33 -7.16
CA THR A 83 -5.83 0.25 -7.01
C THR A 83 -5.11 -1.00 -6.55
N GLY A 84 -5.66 -1.65 -5.51
CA GLY A 84 -5.17 -2.93 -5.01
C GLY A 84 -6.16 -4.05 -5.32
N ARG A 85 -5.65 -5.22 -5.69
CA ARG A 85 -6.46 -6.41 -5.99
C ARG A 85 -5.81 -7.66 -5.41
N GLY A 86 -6.65 -8.61 -5.03
CA GLY A 86 -6.19 -9.92 -4.60
C GLY A 86 -7.35 -10.82 -4.25
N LYS A 87 -7.06 -12.12 -4.17
CA LYS A 87 -8.03 -13.12 -3.72
C LYS A 87 -7.74 -13.45 -2.27
N HIS A 88 -8.75 -13.32 -1.41
CA HIS A 88 -8.62 -13.58 0.02
C HIS A 88 -8.63 -15.09 0.29
N ASP A 89 -7.48 -15.72 0.22
CA ASP A 89 -7.30 -17.16 0.43
C ASP A 89 -6.28 -17.50 1.53
N GLY A 90 -5.83 -16.51 2.28
CA GLY A 90 -5.03 -16.67 3.48
C GLY A 90 -5.66 -15.93 4.66
N ASP A 91 -5.15 -16.17 5.87
CA ASP A 91 -5.62 -15.47 7.06
C ASP A 91 -5.24 -14.00 7.01
N LEU A 92 -6.18 -13.10 7.31
CA LEU A 92 -5.94 -11.66 7.41
C LEU A 92 -6.25 -11.20 8.83
N MET A 93 -5.21 -11.04 9.64
CA MET A 93 -5.35 -10.50 11.01
C MET A 93 -6.51 -11.14 11.78
N GLY A 94 -6.58 -12.47 11.73
CA GLY A 94 -7.62 -13.25 12.40
C GLY A 94 -8.88 -13.50 11.58
N VAL A 95 -9.00 -12.93 10.38
CA VAL A 95 -10.12 -13.21 9.47
C VAL A 95 -9.78 -14.41 8.62
N ALA A 96 -10.54 -15.48 8.77
CA ALA A 96 -10.34 -16.72 8.00
C ALA A 96 -10.55 -16.47 6.50
N PRO A 97 -9.86 -17.23 5.62
CA PRO A 97 -10.00 -17.07 4.18
C PRO A 97 -11.44 -17.16 3.70
N THR A 98 -11.87 -16.17 2.91
CA THR A 98 -13.24 -16.15 2.35
C THR A 98 -13.29 -16.63 0.91
N GLY A 99 -12.14 -16.73 0.24
CA GLY A 99 -12.05 -17.05 -1.19
C GLY A 99 -12.55 -15.96 -2.11
N LYS A 100 -12.85 -14.79 -1.58
CA LYS A 100 -13.43 -13.69 -2.37
C LYS A 100 -12.36 -12.86 -3.05
N GLN A 101 -12.69 -12.38 -4.25
CA GLN A 101 -11.88 -11.40 -4.96
C GLN A 101 -12.15 -10.03 -4.38
N VAL A 102 -11.08 -9.26 -4.07
CA VAL A 102 -11.19 -7.93 -3.47
C VAL A 102 -10.50 -6.91 -4.37
N THR A 103 -11.14 -5.77 -4.54
CA THR A 103 -10.57 -4.62 -5.25
C THR A 103 -10.77 -3.39 -4.38
N VAL A 104 -9.68 -2.67 -4.10
CA VAL A 104 -9.71 -1.46 -3.26
C VAL A 104 -8.97 -0.33 -3.93
N SER A 105 -9.28 0.90 -3.53
CA SER A 105 -8.55 2.08 -3.96
C SER A 105 -7.90 2.77 -2.77
N GLY A 106 -6.85 3.51 -3.06
CA GLY A 106 -6.15 4.27 -2.04
C GLY A 106 -5.40 5.46 -2.60
N LEU A 107 -4.97 6.32 -1.69
CA LEU A 107 -4.12 7.48 -1.96
C LEU A 107 -2.96 7.45 -0.98
N THR A 108 -1.76 7.66 -1.50
CA THR A 108 -0.55 7.76 -0.70
C THR A 108 0.15 9.07 -1.03
N LEU A 109 0.44 9.87 -0.01
CA LEU A 109 1.28 11.05 -0.14
C LEU A 109 2.67 10.68 0.37
N SER A 110 3.65 10.67 -0.53
CA SER A 110 5.03 10.31 -0.23
C SER A 110 5.91 11.54 -0.19
N ARG A 111 6.84 11.61 0.77
CA ARG A 111 7.88 12.60 0.80
C ARG A 111 9.24 11.92 0.60
N LEU A 112 10.06 12.49 -0.27
CA LEU A 112 11.34 11.91 -0.64
C LEU A 112 12.51 12.81 -0.25
N ALA A 113 13.66 12.17 0.00
CA ALA A 113 14.93 12.86 0.18
C ALA A 113 16.03 11.97 -0.39
N ASN A 114 16.91 12.56 -1.18
CA ASN A 114 18.08 11.87 -1.74
C ASN A 114 17.71 10.57 -2.49
N GLY A 115 16.60 10.60 -3.24
CA GLY A 115 16.18 9.46 -4.03
C GLY A 115 15.52 8.34 -3.23
N LYS A 116 15.14 8.58 -1.99
CA LYS A 116 14.48 7.60 -1.13
C LYS A 116 13.21 8.17 -0.52
N VAL A 117 12.23 7.31 -0.29
CA VAL A 117 11.00 7.68 0.41
C VAL A 117 11.28 7.70 1.91
N ILE A 118 11.02 8.85 2.54
CA ILE A 118 11.28 9.05 3.98
C ILE A 118 9.99 9.08 4.80
N GLU A 119 8.84 9.30 4.15
CA GLU A 119 7.57 9.40 4.86
C GLU A 119 6.43 9.14 3.90
N ASP A 120 5.43 8.39 4.36
CA ASP A 120 4.18 8.15 3.65
C ASP A 120 2.99 8.44 4.54
N TYR A 121 1.97 9.05 3.95
CA TYR A 121 0.64 9.12 4.51
C TYR A 121 -0.29 8.39 3.55
N THR A 122 -0.92 7.31 4.02
CA THR A 122 -1.79 6.48 3.18
C THR A 122 -3.20 6.45 3.77
N ASN A 123 -4.19 6.65 2.91
CA ASN A 123 -5.58 6.38 3.21
C ASN A 123 -6.13 5.48 2.11
N TRP A 124 -6.79 4.40 2.48
CA TRP A 124 -7.37 3.48 1.51
C TRP A 124 -8.70 2.97 2.00
N ASP A 125 -9.49 2.42 1.10
CA ASP A 125 -10.86 2.01 1.39
C ASP A 125 -10.91 0.69 2.17
N THR A 126 -10.51 0.75 3.43
CA THR A 126 -10.52 -0.40 4.35
C THR A 126 -11.93 -0.88 4.59
N PHE A 127 -12.87 0.04 4.75
CA PHE A 127 -14.28 -0.31 4.97
C PHE A 127 -14.85 -1.07 3.77
N GLY A 128 -14.57 -0.61 2.54
CA GLY A 128 -14.97 -1.30 1.33
C GLY A 128 -14.39 -2.70 1.23
N MET A 129 -13.14 -2.89 1.66
CA MET A 129 -12.55 -4.22 1.75
C MET A 129 -13.35 -5.11 2.69
N MET A 130 -13.67 -4.62 3.89
CA MET A 130 -14.42 -5.39 4.88
C MET A 130 -15.82 -5.74 4.39
N GLN A 131 -16.48 -4.84 3.64
CA GLN A 131 -17.77 -5.12 3.01
C GLN A 131 -17.64 -6.25 1.97
N GLN A 132 -16.63 -6.17 1.12
CA GLN A 132 -16.38 -7.19 0.09
C GLN A 132 -16.09 -8.56 0.70
N LEU A 133 -15.40 -8.59 1.85
CA LEU A 133 -15.14 -9.84 2.58
C LEU A 133 -16.36 -10.35 3.34
N GLY A 134 -17.39 -9.53 3.49
CA GLY A 134 -18.61 -9.91 4.20
C GLY A 134 -18.49 -9.85 5.72
N ILE A 135 -17.50 -9.15 6.25
CA ILE A 135 -17.28 -9.03 7.70
C ILE A 135 -17.92 -7.78 8.32
N VAL A 136 -18.47 -6.92 7.49
CA VAL A 136 -19.33 -5.80 7.93
C VAL A 136 -20.54 -5.74 7.01
N PRO A 137 -21.70 -5.27 7.50
CA PRO A 137 -22.89 -5.13 6.66
C PRO A 137 -22.68 -4.10 5.55
N GLU A 138 -23.30 -4.32 4.39
CA GLU A 138 -23.39 -3.29 3.37
C GLU A 138 -24.32 -2.19 3.83
N LEU A 139 -23.98 -0.94 3.48
CA LEU A 139 -24.85 0.18 3.77
C LEU A 139 -26.09 0.11 2.87
N SER A 140 -27.26 0.18 3.50
CA SER A 140 -28.53 0.19 2.76
C SER A 140 -28.87 1.62 2.32
N HIS A 141 -29.23 1.76 1.05
CA HIS A 141 -29.72 3.02 0.48
C HIS A 141 -31.22 2.86 0.25
N ALA A 142 -31.92 2.89 1.35
CA ALA A 142 -33.38 2.77 1.29
C ALA A 142 -34.02 4.07 0.77
#